data_fe684a25350ba95f3dc5ce4d72754c8b
#
_entry.id   fe684a25350ba95f3dc5ce4d72754c8b
#
_cell.length_a   1.000
_cell.length_b   1.000
_cell.length_c   1.000
_cell.angle_alpha   90.00
_cell.angle_beta   90.00
_cell.angle_gamma   90.00
#
_symmetry.space_group_name_H-M   'P 1'
#
loop_
_entity.id
_entity.type
_entity.pdbx_description
1 polymer ?
#
loop_
_entity_poly.entity_id
_entity_poly.type
_entity_poly.pdbx_seq_one_letter_code
_entity_poly.pdbx_strand_id
1 'polypeptide(L)'
;SSLIPGNEKSVYRVINELTRFGAKVVHKSNALVHVSGHASAGELLHCYEIVKPKNVMPIHGEWRHMRANADLAMQSGLKENQTVIVENGMAVDLAEGHADISGVIPCGYIYVDGQTVGEITENSLKDRLILGEEGFISVIVVIDAQSGKIIAGPDIHARGFTEDPNLFNEVKGDIETALTRAVKGGINGTHQLSQVVRRTIGSWVGEEHRRKPMIVPVVLEV
;
A
#
# COMPACT_ATOMS: atom_id res chain seq x y z
N SER A 1 10.60 -16.11 19.14
CA SER A 1 9.89 -15.64 17.95
C SER A 1 10.84 -14.83 17.07
N SER A 2 10.60 -14.81 15.79
CA SER A 2 11.30 -13.97 14.84
C SER A 2 10.54 -12.66 14.61
N LEU A 3 11.26 -11.60 14.23
CA LEU A 3 10.65 -10.36 13.77
C LEU A 3 9.88 -10.62 12.47
N ILE A 4 8.65 -10.20 12.43
CA ILE A 4 7.84 -10.20 11.20
C ILE A 4 8.06 -8.83 10.53
N PRO A 5 8.38 -8.78 9.22
CA PRO A 5 8.53 -7.52 8.51
C PRO A 5 7.32 -6.59 8.74
N GLY A 6 7.59 -5.33 9.09
CA GLY A 6 6.59 -4.33 9.45
C GLY A 6 6.28 -4.20 10.94
N ASN A 7 6.67 -5.17 11.78
CA ASN A 7 6.45 -5.13 13.23
C ASN A 7 7.70 -4.76 14.05
N GLU A 8 8.80 -4.41 13.38
CA GLU A 8 10.10 -4.20 14.02
C GLU A 8 10.02 -3.13 15.11
N LYS A 9 9.38 -1.99 14.82
CA LYS A 9 9.26 -0.88 15.78
C LYS A 9 8.52 -1.31 17.06
N SER A 10 7.44 -2.07 16.92
CA SER A 10 6.65 -2.54 18.06
C SER A 10 7.43 -3.54 18.92
N VAL A 11 8.13 -4.47 18.28
CA VAL A 11 8.94 -5.48 18.99
C VAL A 11 10.15 -4.84 19.69
N TYR A 12 10.87 -3.94 19.00
CA TYR A 12 11.99 -3.24 19.65
C TYR A 12 11.54 -2.32 20.78
N ARG A 13 10.35 -1.73 20.69
CA ARG A 13 9.77 -0.98 21.81
C ARG A 13 9.60 -1.87 23.05
N VAL A 14 9.05 -3.06 22.89
CA VAL A 14 8.91 -4.02 23.99
C VAL A 14 10.27 -4.41 24.57
N ILE A 15 11.25 -4.71 23.70
CA ILE A 15 12.61 -5.04 24.14
C ILE A 15 13.22 -3.88 24.94
N ASN A 16 13.08 -2.66 24.45
CA ASN A 16 13.60 -1.46 25.12
C ASN A 16 12.96 -1.24 26.49
N GLU A 17 11.65 -1.38 26.61
CA GLU A 17 10.97 -1.23 27.91
C GLU A 17 11.38 -2.32 28.90
N LEU A 18 11.47 -3.58 28.49
CA LEU A 18 11.96 -4.65 29.34
C LEU A 18 13.40 -4.40 29.81
N THR A 19 14.27 -3.93 28.90
CA THR A 19 15.65 -3.58 29.24
C THR A 19 15.72 -2.40 30.22
N ARG A 20 14.85 -1.41 30.05
CA ARG A 20 14.70 -0.25 30.94
C ARG A 20 14.31 -0.67 32.36
N PHE A 21 13.50 -1.71 32.50
CA PHE A 21 13.16 -2.31 33.81
C PHE A 21 14.27 -3.19 34.35
N GLY A 22 15.44 -3.25 33.74
CA GLY A 22 16.60 -4.02 34.22
C GLY A 22 16.60 -5.48 33.78
N ALA A 23 15.66 -5.91 32.91
CA ALA A 23 15.66 -7.28 32.40
C ALA A 23 16.77 -7.50 31.35
N LYS A 24 17.46 -8.63 31.46
CA LYS A 24 18.35 -9.11 30.39
C LYS A 24 17.51 -9.76 29.30
N VAL A 25 17.29 -9.04 28.21
CA VAL A 25 16.47 -9.55 27.10
C VAL A 25 17.33 -10.36 26.15
N VAL A 26 16.92 -11.60 25.92
CA VAL A 26 17.56 -12.55 24.98
C VAL A 26 16.64 -12.72 23.77
N HIS A 27 17.16 -12.42 22.57
CA HIS A 27 16.40 -12.50 21.32
C HIS A 27 17.30 -12.97 20.18
N LYS A 28 16.72 -13.23 19.00
CA LYS A 28 17.41 -13.81 17.83
C LYS A 28 18.69 -13.08 17.42
N SER A 29 18.77 -11.77 17.62
CA SER A 29 19.94 -10.99 17.18
C SER A 29 21.12 -11.07 18.14
N ASN A 30 20.91 -11.51 19.41
CA ASN A 30 21.96 -11.58 20.42
C ASN A 30 22.20 -12.99 20.98
N ALA A 31 21.39 -13.99 20.61
CA ALA A 31 21.58 -15.37 21.01
C ALA A 31 20.83 -16.35 20.08
N LEU A 32 21.25 -17.60 20.06
CA LEU A 32 20.61 -18.69 19.32
C LEU A 32 19.39 -19.21 20.08
N VAL A 33 18.33 -18.42 20.10
CA VAL A 33 17.09 -18.72 20.84
C VAL A 33 15.89 -19.02 19.95
N HIS A 34 16.09 -19.03 18.65
CA HIS A 34 15.02 -19.30 17.70
C HIS A 34 15.54 -20.12 16.52
N VAL A 35 14.80 -21.15 16.17
CA VAL A 35 14.99 -21.95 14.97
C VAL A 35 13.78 -21.71 14.05
N SER A 36 14.04 -21.50 12.77
CA SER A 36 12.97 -21.38 11.76
C SER A 36 12.17 -22.69 11.68
N GLY A 37 10.85 -22.59 11.54
CA GLY A 37 10.02 -23.74 11.19
C GLY A 37 10.09 -24.12 9.70
N HIS A 38 10.71 -23.25 8.88
CA HIS A 38 10.94 -23.55 7.46
C HIS A 38 12.25 -24.32 7.30
N ALA A 39 12.22 -25.32 6.41
CA ALA A 39 13.39 -26.11 6.07
C ALA A 39 14.47 -25.25 5.39
N SER A 40 15.73 -25.58 5.65
CA SER A 40 16.87 -25.03 4.92
C SER A 40 16.96 -25.63 3.51
N ALA A 41 17.77 -25.03 2.63
CA ALA A 41 17.99 -25.55 1.28
C ALA A 41 18.48 -26.99 1.28
N GLY A 42 19.41 -27.35 2.20
CA GLY A 42 19.92 -28.72 2.32
C GLY A 42 18.85 -29.73 2.78
N GLU A 43 17.97 -29.32 3.70
CA GLU A 43 16.86 -30.14 4.16
C GLU A 43 15.83 -30.36 3.06
N LEU A 44 15.54 -29.33 2.25
CA LEU A 44 14.65 -29.44 1.09
C LEU A 44 15.23 -30.40 0.03
N LEU A 45 16.51 -30.28 -0.31
CA LEU A 45 17.18 -31.19 -1.22
C LEU A 45 17.12 -32.62 -0.73
N HIS A 46 17.42 -32.84 0.56
CA HIS A 46 17.31 -34.18 1.16
C HIS A 46 15.88 -34.73 1.11
N CYS A 47 14.88 -33.87 1.35
CA CYS A 47 13.48 -34.24 1.21
C CYS A 47 13.16 -34.66 -0.22
N TYR A 48 13.58 -33.91 -1.24
CA TYR A 48 13.36 -34.26 -2.64
C TYR A 48 14.08 -35.56 -3.05
N GLU A 49 15.27 -35.81 -2.55
CA GLU A 49 15.98 -37.07 -2.77
C GLU A 49 15.29 -38.27 -2.18
N ILE A 50 14.65 -38.14 -1.01
CA ILE A 50 13.88 -39.23 -0.37
C ILE A 50 12.56 -39.46 -1.08
N VAL A 51 11.78 -38.36 -1.29
CA VAL A 51 10.42 -38.44 -1.84
C VAL A 51 10.42 -38.75 -3.32
N LYS A 52 11.42 -38.29 -4.06
CA LYS A 52 11.55 -38.40 -5.52
C LYS A 52 10.26 -38.00 -6.24
N PRO A 53 9.76 -36.77 -6.02
CA PRO A 53 8.48 -36.33 -6.57
C PRO A 53 8.54 -36.30 -8.10
N LYS A 54 7.41 -36.58 -8.76
CA LYS A 54 7.28 -36.43 -10.21
C LYS A 54 7.15 -34.97 -10.61
N ASN A 55 6.52 -34.15 -9.75
CA ASN A 55 6.35 -32.72 -9.95
C ASN A 55 6.53 -32.02 -8.61
N VAL A 56 6.98 -30.76 -8.68
CA VAL A 56 7.08 -29.85 -7.53
C VAL A 56 6.34 -28.55 -7.84
N MET A 57 5.43 -28.17 -6.94
CA MET A 57 4.71 -26.91 -6.99
C MET A 57 4.97 -26.16 -5.67
N PRO A 58 5.89 -25.18 -5.64
CA PRO A 58 6.11 -24.36 -4.47
C PRO A 58 4.88 -23.52 -4.17
N ILE A 59 4.52 -23.45 -2.89
CA ILE A 59 3.41 -22.64 -2.39
C ILE A 59 3.86 -21.79 -1.20
N HIS A 60 3.05 -20.82 -0.82
CA HIS A 60 3.24 -20.02 0.40
C HIS A 60 4.55 -19.23 0.40
N GLY A 61 4.70 -18.35 -0.56
CA GLY A 61 5.86 -17.47 -0.66
C GLY A 61 5.69 -16.41 -1.73
N GLU A 62 6.61 -15.47 -1.75
CA GLU A 62 6.75 -14.55 -2.87
C GLU A 62 7.35 -15.27 -4.07
N TRP A 63 7.22 -14.69 -5.26
CA TRP A 63 7.75 -15.27 -6.50
C TRP A 63 9.23 -15.69 -6.40
N ARG A 64 10.07 -14.87 -5.77
CA ARG A 64 11.49 -15.20 -5.54
C ARG A 64 11.71 -16.44 -4.69
N HIS A 65 10.84 -16.69 -3.70
CA HIS A 65 10.93 -17.88 -2.84
C HIS A 65 10.48 -19.14 -3.60
N MET A 66 9.42 -19.03 -4.38
CA MET A 66 8.93 -20.13 -5.22
C MET A 66 9.96 -20.50 -6.29
N ARG A 67 10.58 -19.51 -6.92
CA ARG A 67 11.65 -19.74 -7.91
C ARG A 67 12.86 -20.44 -7.28
N ALA A 68 13.35 -19.94 -6.14
CA ALA A 68 14.46 -20.58 -5.44
C ALA A 68 14.16 -22.03 -5.04
N ASN A 69 12.93 -22.33 -4.61
CA ASN A 69 12.52 -23.69 -4.30
C ASN A 69 12.45 -24.58 -5.57
N ALA A 70 11.93 -24.06 -6.68
CA ALA A 70 11.95 -24.76 -7.97
C ALA A 70 13.39 -25.06 -8.44
N ASP A 71 14.31 -24.11 -8.26
CA ASP A 71 15.73 -24.30 -8.59
C ASP A 71 16.37 -25.41 -7.74
N LEU A 72 16.02 -25.51 -6.46
CA LEU A 72 16.44 -26.63 -5.60
C LEU A 72 15.86 -27.97 -6.06
N ALA A 73 14.58 -27.99 -6.47
CA ALA A 73 13.99 -29.19 -7.02
C ALA A 73 14.70 -29.65 -8.30
N MET A 74 15.09 -28.72 -9.18
CA MET A 74 15.89 -29.05 -10.37
C MET A 74 17.29 -29.56 -10.01
N GLN A 75 17.92 -29.04 -8.97
CA GLN A 75 19.19 -29.56 -8.47
C GLN A 75 19.08 -31.02 -7.98
N SER A 76 17.93 -31.43 -7.46
CA SER A 76 17.67 -32.82 -7.08
C SER A 76 17.36 -33.77 -8.27
N GLY A 77 17.41 -33.24 -9.51
CA GLY A 77 17.26 -34.02 -10.75
C GLY A 77 15.92 -33.88 -11.46
N LEU A 78 14.99 -33.02 -10.97
CA LEU A 78 13.77 -32.72 -11.71
C LEU A 78 14.09 -31.84 -12.93
N LYS A 79 13.28 -31.98 -13.97
CA LYS A 79 13.34 -31.15 -15.16
C LYS A 79 12.51 -29.88 -14.95
N GLU A 80 12.77 -28.84 -15.74
CA GLU A 80 12.04 -27.58 -15.66
C GLU A 80 10.52 -27.78 -15.83
N ASN A 81 10.10 -28.59 -16.74
CA ASN A 81 8.67 -28.93 -16.96
C ASN A 81 8.02 -29.78 -15.85
N GLN A 82 8.78 -30.15 -14.84
CA GLN A 82 8.28 -30.82 -13.63
C GLN A 82 8.18 -29.88 -12.44
N THR A 83 8.54 -28.60 -12.64
CA THR A 83 8.40 -27.55 -11.62
C THR A 83 7.34 -26.55 -12.06
N VAL A 84 6.25 -26.44 -11.30
CA VAL A 84 5.10 -25.61 -11.63
C VAL A 84 5.04 -24.43 -10.65
N ILE A 85 5.29 -23.23 -11.15
CA ILE A 85 5.17 -22.01 -10.35
C ILE A 85 3.86 -21.33 -10.75
N VAL A 86 3.01 -21.08 -9.76
CA VAL A 86 1.65 -20.56 -9.97
C VAL A 86 1.35 -19.40 -9.02
N GLU A 87 0.40 -18.59 -9.41
CA GLU A 87 -0.17 -17.51 -8.61
C GLU A 87 -1.55 -17.91 -8.07
N ASN A 88 -2.05 -17.12 -7.12
CA ASN A 88 -3.40 -17.32 -6.59
C ASN A 88 -4.43 -17.29 -7.72
N GLY A 89 -5.35 -18.24 -7.68
CA GLY A 89 -6.40 -18.39 -8.70
C GLY A 89 -6.04 -19.31 -9.87
N MET A 90 -4.76 -19.67 -10.06
CA MET A 90 -4.40 -20.65 -11.07
C MET A 90 -4.81 -22.06 -10.63
N ALA A 91 -5.54 -22.77 -11.49
CA ALA A 91 -5.91 -24.17 -11.31
C ALA A 91 -4.83 -25.07 -11.95
N VAL A 92 -4.41 -26.06 -11.21
CA VAL A 92 -3.41 -27.04 -11.67
C VAL A 92 -4.03 -28.44 -11.65
N ASP A 93 -4.05 -29.10 -12.78
CA ASP A 93 -4.48 -30.49 -12.92
C ASP A 93 -3.28 -31.41 -12.79
N LEU A 94 -3.47 -32.46 -12.01
CA LEU A 94 -2.51 -33.57 -11.86
C LEU A 94 -3.05 -34.81 -12.55
N ALA A 95 -2.55 -35.08 -13.72
CA ALA A 95 -2.97 -36.24 -14.49
C ALA A 95 -1.75 -37.02 -15.04
N GLU A 96 -1.79 -38.36 -14.98
CA GLU A 96 -0.78 -39.26 -15.56
C GLU A 96 0.68 -38.95 -15.15
N GLY A 97 0.86 -38.28 -13.99
CA GLY A 97 2.18 -37.90 -13.47
C GLY A 97 2.70 -36.56 -14.00
N HIS A 98 1.86 -35.76 -14.66
CA HIS A 98 2.12 -34.40 -15.10
C HIS A 98 1.29 -33.42 -14.29
N ALA A 99 1.83 -32.21 -14.13
CA ALA A 99 1.17 -31.10 -13.45
C ALA A 99 1.08 -29.92 -14.44
N ASP A 100 -0.13 -29.64 -14.92
CA ASP A 100 -0.37 -28.62 -15.95
C ASP A 100 -1.35 -27.56 -15.46
N ILE A 101 -1.10 -26.29 -15.85
CA ILE A 101 -2.03 -25.20 -15.56
C ILE A 101 -3.24 -25.36 -16.48
N SER A 102 -4.41 -25.66 -15.91
CA SER A 102 -5.65 -25.95 -16.64
C SER A 102 -6.61 -24.76 -16.73
N GLY A 103 -6.42 -23.75 -15.92
CA GLY A 103 -7.31 -22.59 -15.95
C GLY A 103 -7.00 -21.56 -14.88
N VAL A 104 -7.87 -20.53 -14.81
CA VAL A 104 -7.82 -19.48 -13.80
C VAL A 104 -9.19 -19.31 -13.17
N ILE A 105 -9.24 -19.31 -11.86
CA ILE A 105 -10.43 -19.01 -11.06
C ILE A 105 -10.30 -17.58 -10.52
N PRO A 106 -11.33 -16.75 -10.67
CA PRO A 106 -11.30 -15.42 -10.08
C PRO A 106 -11.03 -15.49 -8.58
N CYS A 107 -9.97 -14.89 -8.14
CA CYS A 107 -9.64 -14.76 -6.73
C CYS A 107 -9.25 -13.32 -6.42
N GLY A 108 -9.48 -12.89 -5.18
CA GLY A 108 -9.18 -11.55 -4.72
C GLY A 108 -8.88 -11.56 -3.23
N TYR A 109 -8.65 -10.38 -2.68
CA TYR A 109 -8.44 -10.20 -1.25
C TYR A 109 -9.75 -9.83 -0.58
N ILE A 110 -10.04 -10.48 0.53
CA ILE A 110 -11.10 -10.08 1.46
C ILE A 110 -10.39 -9.45 2.66
N TYR A 111 -10.56 -8.14 2.80
CA TYR A 111 -9.92 -7.40 3.87
C TYR A 111 -10.76 -7.49 5.15
N VAL A 112 -10.08 -7.64 6.28
CA VAL A 112 -10.66 -7.62 7.61
C VAL A 112 -10.22 -6.32 8.30
N ASP A 113 -11.18 -5.53 8.77
CA ASP A 113 -10.93 -4.27 9.47
C ASP A 113 -11.69 -4.26 10.80
N GLY A 114 -10.98 -4.49 11.87
CA GLY A 114 -11.59 -4.64 13.18
C GLY A 114 -12.55 -5.83 13.21
N GLN A 115 -13.86 -5.54 13.29
CA GLN A 115 -14.92 -6.56 13.30
C GLN A 115 -15.61 -6.73 11.93
N THR A 116 -15.26 -5.91 10.95
CA THR A 116 -15.89 -5.96 9.61
C THR A 116 -15.06 -6.79 8.64
N VAL A 117 -15.74 -7.58 7.81
CA VAL A 117 -15.12 -8.47 6.84
C VAL A 117 -15.64 -8.14 5.44
N GLY A 118 -14.75 -7.77 4.53
CA GLY A 118 -15.10 -7.50 3.13
C GLY A 118 -15.75 -6.14 2.85
N GLU A 119 -15.96 -5.30 3.86
CA GLU A 119 -16.54 -3.97 3.69
C GLU A 119 -15.51 -2.92 3.25
N ILE A 120 -14.26 -3.14 3.57
CA ILE A 120 -13.15 -2.27 3.17
C ILE A 120 -12.62 -2.67 1.81
N THR A 121 -12.35 -1.66 1.00
CA THR A 121 -11.74 -1.81 -0.33
C THR A 121 -10.26 -1.47 -0.29
N GLU A 122 -9.52 -1.91 -1.32
CA GLU A 122 -8.12 -1.53 -1.50
C GLU A 122 -7.94 0.00 -1.59
N ASN A 123 -8.91 0.72 -2.19
CA ASN A 123 -8.88 2.17 -2.26
C ASN A 123 -8.97 2.81 -0.88
N SER A 124 -9.83 2.32 -0.01
CA SER A 124 -9.93 2.81 1.38
C SER A 124 -8.64 2.59 2.16
N LEU A 125 -7.93 1.49 1.91
CA LEU A 125 -6.62 1.22 2.52
C LEU A 125 -5.54 2.16 1.97
N LYS A 126 -5.53 2.44 0.68
CA LYS A 126 -4.64 3.43 0.06
C LYS A 126 -4.89 4.83 0.60
N ASP A 127 -6.14 5.22 0.76
CA ASP A 127 -6.50 6.51 1.35
C ASP A 127 -5.99 6.63 2.80
N ARG A 128 -6.15 5.59 3.61
CA ARG A 128 -5.60 5.57 4.98
C ARG A 128 -4.07 5.71 5.02
N LEU A 129 -3.37 5.06 4.08
CA LEU A 129 -1.92 5.17 3.98
C LEU A 129 -1.51 6.60 3.64
N ILE A 130 -2.14 7.22 2.64
CA ILE A 130 -1.88 8.61 2.25
C ILE A 130 -2.19 9.56 3.41
N LEU A 131 -3.32 9.39 4.10
CA LEU A 131 -3.69 10.19 5.27
C LEU A 131 -2.65 10.06 6.40
N GLY A 132 -2.12 8.87 6.62
CA GLY A 132 -1.13 8.60 7.67
C GLY A 132 0.28 9.10 7.35
N GLU A 133 0.69 9.05 6.10
CA GLU A 133 2.07 9.41 5.68
C GLU A 133 2.18 10.87 5.22
N GLU A 134 1.20 11.34 4.46
CA GLU A 134 1.26 12.61 3.75
C GLU A 134 0.35 13.69 4.35
N GLY A 135 -0.67 13.28 5.09
CA GLY A 135 -1.64 14.17 5.68
C GLY A 135 -2.81 14.54 4.76
N PHE A 136 -3.56 15.53 5.20
CA PHE A 136 -4.84 15.95 4.59
C PHE A 136 -4.89 17.46 4.43
N ILE A 137 -5.42 17.94 3.31
CA ILE A 137 -5.67 19.35 3.03
C ILE A 137 -7.10 19.49 2.50
N SER A 138 -7.93 20.30 3.15
CA SER A 138 -9.22 20.74 2.61
C SER A 138 -9.14 22.19 2.13
N VAL A 139 -9.83 22.49 1.03
CA VAL A 139 -9.92 23.83 0.46
C VAL A 139 -11.38 24.14 0.22
N ILE A 140 -11.91 25.14 0.91
CA ILE A 140 -13.31 25.56 0.82
C ILE A 140 -13.39 26.88 0.07
N VAL A 141 -14.21 26.92 -0.98
CA VAL A 141 -14.46 28.12 -1.79
C VAL A 141 -15.95 28.28 -2.00
N VAL A 142 -16.46 29.48 -1.82
CA VAL A 142 -17.87 29.84 -2.11
C VAL A 142 -17.90 30.76 -3.33
N ILE A 143 -18.70 30.41 -4.31
CA ILE A 143 -18.86 31.16 -5.56
C ILE A 143 -20.34 31.58 -5.75
N ASP A 144 -20.54 32.71 -6.40
CA ASP A 144 -21.84 33.16 -6.84
C ASP A 144 -22.29 32.37 -8.07
N ALA A 145 -23.46 31.73 -8.01
CA ALA A 145 -23.98 30.84 -9.07
C ALA A 145 -24.25 31.56 -10.39
N GLN A 146 -24.50 32.89 -10.38
CA GLN A 146 -24.81 33.64 -11.59
C GLN A 146 -23.57 34.21 -12.24
N SER A 147 -22.69 34.81 -11.45
CA SER A 147 -21.48 35.48 -11.95
C SER A 147 -20.22 34.62 -11.93
N GLY A 148 -20.22 33.51 -11.21
CA GLY A 148 -19.05 32.68 -10.97
C GLY A 148 -17.95 33.37 -10.14
N LYS A 149 -18.26 34.50 -9.51
CA LYS A 149 -17.27 35.21 -8.66
C LYS A 149 -17.11 34.55 -7.33
N ILE A 150 -15.90 34.53 -6.82
CA ILE A 150 -15.59 34.06 -5.47
C ILE A 150 -16.16 35.04 -4.46
N ILE A 151 -17.04 34.55 -3.59
CA ILE A 151 -17.68 35.32 -2.50
C ILE A 151 -16.91 35.15 -1.20
N ALA A 152 -16.42 33.93 -0.93
CA ALA A 152 -15.65 33.62 0.27
C ALA A 152 -14.60 32.53 0.02
N GLY A 153 -13.52 32.56 0.77
CA GLY A 153 -12.38 31.67 0.61
C GLY A 153 -11.39 32.17 -0.46
N PRO A 154 -10.40 31.34 -0.89
CA PRO A 154 -10.11 29.99 -0.44
C PRO A 154 -9.76 29.89 1.06
N ASP A 155 -10.52 29.06 1.80
CA ASP A 155 -10.19 28.73 3.17
C ASP A 155 -9.53 27.35 3.20
N ILE A 156 -8.28 27.27 3.71
CA ILE A 156 -7.45 26.09 3.58
C ILE A 156 -7.13 25.55 4.98
N HIS A 157 -7.51 24.31 5.22
CA HIS A 157 -7.23 23.59 6.45
C HIS A 157 -6.38 22.36 6.17
N ALA A 158 -5.36 22.14 7.00
CA ALA A 158 -4.49 20.97 6.89
C ALA A 158 -4.45 20.19 8.22
N ARG A 159 -4.24 18.88 8.11
CA ARG A 159 -3.96 18.00 9.24
C ARG A 159 -2.87 17.01 8.84
N GLY A 160 -1.86 16.84 9.71
CA GLY A 160 -0.72 15.96 9.44
C GLY A 160 0.22 16.44 8.33
N PHE A 161 -0.02 17.63 7.77
CA PHE A 161 0.81 18.23 6.73
C PHE A 161 1.67 19.38 7.28
N THR A 162 1.07 20.36 7.93
CA THR A 162 1.74 21.53 8.53
C THR A 162 1.01 22.00 9.78
N GLU A 163 1.74 22.66 10.67
CA GLU A 163 1.20 23.41 11.81
C GLU A 163 1.25 24.92 11.56
N ASP A 164 1.93 25.38 10.49
CA ASP A 164 2.00 26.80 10.12
C ASP A 164 0.71 27.24 9.41
N PRO A 165 -0.10 28.10 10.01
CA PRO A 165 -1.34 28.59 9.40
C PRO A 165 -1.11 29.50 8.20
N ASN A 166 0.10 30.07 8.03
CA ASN A 166 0.43 31.00 6.97
C ASN A 166 0.99 30.32 5.72
N LEU A 167 1.32 29.05 5.80
CA LEU A 167 1.96 28.30 4.71
C LEU A 167 1.20 28.42 3.39
N PHE A 168 -0.11 28.44 3.45
CA PHE A 168 -0.96 28.46 2.26
C PHE A 168 -1.28 29.84 1.70
N ASN A 169 -0.73 30.94 2.27
CA ASN A 169 -1.08 32.28 1.84
C ASN A 169 -0.69 32.57 0.39
N GLU A 170 0.42 32.00 -0.06
CA GLU A 170 0.88 32.17 -1.45
C GLU A 170 -0.05 31.50 -2.45
N VAL A 171 -0.46 30.25 -2.19
CA VAL A 171 -1.28 29.46 -3.13
C VAL A 171 -2.74 29.93 -3.19
N LYS A 172 -3.23 30.71 -2.22
CA LYS A 172 -4.61 31.26 -2.26
C LYS A 172 -4.83 32.08 -3.52
N GLY A 173 -3.91 32.98 -3.86
CA GLY A 173 -3.99 33.80 -5.06
C GLY A 173 -3.97 33.00 -6.34
N ASP A 174 -3.21 31.91 -6.39
CA ASP A 174 -3.16 31.01 -7.53
C ASP A 174 -4.48 30.27 -7.72
N ILE A 175 -5.11 29.82 -6.62
CA ILE A 175 -6.44 29.19 -6.64
C ILE A 175 -7.50 30.15 -7.16
N GLU A 176 -7.53 31.40 -6.67
CA GLU A 176 -8.45 32.43 -7.12
C GLU A 176 -8.28 32.73 -8.62
N THR A 177 -7.05 32.86 -9.07
CA THR A 177 -6.70 33.09 -10.47
C THR A 177 -7.12 31.92 -11.36
N ALA A 178 -6.86 30.68 -10.91
CA ALA A 178 -7.22 29.48 -11.65
C ALA A 178 -8.74 29.31 -11.76
N LEU A 179 -9.49 29.56 -10.68
CA LEU A 179 -10.95 29.51 -10.69
C LEU A 179 -11.54 30.60 -11.59
N THR A 180 -11.06 31.84 -11.49
CA THR A 180 -11.52 32.95 -12.34
C THR A 180 -11.29 32.64 -13.82
N ARG A 181 -10.15 32.05 -14.18
CA ARG A 181 -9.84 31.63 -15.55
C ARG A 181 -10.77 30.50 -16.02
N ALA A 182 -11.04 29.53 -15.16
CA ALA A 182 -11.90 28.40 -15.46
C ALA A 182 -13.35 28.87 -15.74
N VAL A 183 -13.90 29.73 -14.89
CA VAL A 183 -15.24 30.31 -15.08
C VAL A 183 -15.32 31.14 -16.37
N LYS A 184 -14.33 32.01 -16.66
CA LYS A 184 -14.26 32.74 -17.94
C LYS A 184 -14.15 31.82 -19.14
N GLY A 185 -13.59 30.64 -18.97
CA GLY A 185 -13.50 29.59 -19.99
C GLY A 185 -14.78 28.74 -20.13
N GLY A 186 -15.86 29.09 -19.41
CA GLY A 186 -17.17 28.40 -19.49
C GLY A 186 -17.30 27.16 -18.58
N ILE A 187 -16.39 26.97 -17.62
CA ILE A 187 -16.48 25.91 -16.61
C ILE A 187 -17.31 26.44 -15.43
N ASN A 188 -18.55 25.95 -15.30
CA ASN A 188 -19.47 26.42 -14.27
C ASN A 188 -19.89 25.34 -13.26
N GLY A 189 -19.54 24.07 -13.50
CA GLY A 189 -19.93 22.99 -12.61
C GLY A 189 -19.02 22.89 -11.36
N THR A 190 -19.61 22.82 -10.17
CA THR A 190 -18.89 22.73 -8.89
C THR A 190 -17.87 21.59 -8.86
N HIS A 191 -18.20 20.44 -9.46
CA HIS A 191 -17.28 19.31 -9.57
C HIS A 191 -16.04 19.65 -10.42
N GLN A 192 -16.24 20.31 -11.54
CA GLN A 192 -15.13 20.70 -12.43
C GLN A 192 -14.25 21.78 -11.79
N LEU A 193 -14.88 22.75 -11.11
CA LEU A 193 -14.15 23.79 -10.35
C LEU A 193 -13.37 23.18 -9.17
N SER A 194 -13.93 22.20 -8.48
CA SER A 194 -13.22 21.42 -7.46
C SER A 194 -11.97 20.72 -8.02
N GLN A 195 -12.02 20.20 -9.25
CA GLN A 195 -10.84 19.62 -9.91
C GLN A 195 -9.78 20.68 -10.25
N VAL A 196 -10.19 21.88 -10.60
CA VAL A 196 -9.27 23.02 -10.81
C VAL A 196 -8.54 23.35 -9.50
N VAL A 197 -9.28 23.49 -8.40
CA VAL A 197 -8.70 23.73 -7.06
C VAL A 197 -7.73 22.63 -6.69
N ARG A 198 -8.15 21.35 -6.84
CA ARG A 198 -7.29 20.19 -6.52
C ARG A 198 -5.99 20.21 -7.30
N ARG A 199 -6.03 20.49 -8.60
CA ARG A 199 -4.83 20.56 -9.44
C ARG A 199 -3.91 21.69 -9.01
N THR A 200 -4.45 22.88 -8.79
CA THR A 200 -3.65 24.06 -8.43
C THR A 200 -2.89 23.83 -7.13
N ILE A 201 -3.59 23.45 -6.06
CA ILE A 201 -2.93 23.20 -4.77
C ILE A 201 -2.04 21.95 -4.82
N GLY A 202 -2.43 20.92 -5.58
CA GLY A 202 -1.63 19.70 -5.73
C GLY A 202 -0.30 19.95 -6.44
N SER A 203 -0.28 20.78 -7.49
CA SER A 203 0.96 21.18 -8.16
C SER A 203 1.85 21.97 -7.23
N TRP A 204 1.31 22.98 -6.55
CA TRP A 204 2.05 23.79 -5.59
C TRP A 204 2.66 22.95 -4.46
N VAL A 205 1.89 22.05 -3.84
CA VAL A 205 2.39 21.16 -2.78
C VAL A 205 3.49 20.23 -3.33
N GLY A 206 3.30 19.72 -4.54
CA GLY A 206 4.27 18.82 -5.18
C GLY A 206 5.60 19.51 -5.51
N GLU A 207 5.55 20.74 -5.96
CA GLU A 207 6.72 21.54 -6.35
C GLU A 207 7.49 22.08 -5.13
N GLU A 208 6.78 22.68 -4.18
CA GLU A 208 7.40 23.34 -3.03
C GLU A 208 7.77 22.37 -1.89
N HIS A 209 6.94 21.33 -1.67
CA HIS A 209 7.09 20.44 -0.51
C HIS A 209 7.44 19.00 -0.87
N ARG A 210 7.38 18.61 -2.15
CA ARG A 210 7.64 17.24 -2.63
C ARG A 210 6.79 16.18 -1.91
N ARG A 211 5.57 16.55 -1.51
CA ARG A 211 4.60 15.72 -0.80
C ARG A 211 3.33 15.56 -1.63
N LYS A 212 2.53 14.53 -1.30
CA LYS A 212 1.28 14.22 -2.02
C LYS A 212 0.14 13.96 -1.03
N PRO A 213 -0.26 14.97 -0.22
CA PRO A 213 -1.33 14.79 0.75
C PRO A 213 -2.67 14.51 0.06
N MET A 214 -3.61 13.99 0.83
CA MET A 214 -4.99 13.90 0.38
C MET A 214 -5.60 15.31 0.30
N ILE A 215 -6.01 15.71 -0.89
CA ILE A 215 -6.61 17.04 -1.12
C ILE A 215 -8.11 16.88 -1.38
N VAL A 216 -8.93 17.53 -0.56
CA VAL A 216 -10.38 17.53 -0.66
C VAL A 216 -10.88 18.96 -0.87
N PRO A 217 -11.05 19.40 -2.13
CA PRO A 217 -11.65 20.68 -2.44
C PRO A 217 -13.18 20.62 -2.31
N VAL A 218 -13.75 21.67 -1.76
CA VAL A 218 -15.21 21.88 -1.64
C VAL A 218 -15.54 23.22 -2.26
N VAL A 219 -16.22 23.19 -3.40
CA VAL A 219 -16.74 24.41 -4.05
C VAL A 219 -18.25 24.43 -3.86
N LEU A 220 -18.72 25.49 -3.20
CA LEU A 220 -20.14 25.73 -2.91
C LEU A 220 -20.64 26.87 -3.79
N GLU A 221 -21.86 26.73 -4.30
CA GLU A 221 -22.58 27.77 -5.05
C GLU A 221 -23.69 28.35 -4.18
N VAL A 222 -23.83 29.67 -4.19
CA VAL A 222 -24.91 30.41 -3.50
C VAL A 222 -25.50 31.47 -4.41
#